data_90dcf9b02e057e7cec62733b906ea98e
#
_entry.id   90dcf9b02e057e7cec62733b906ea98e
#
_cell.length_a   1.000
_cell.length_b   1.000
_cell.length_c   1.000
_cell.angle_alpha   90.00
_cell.angle_beta   90.00
_cell.angle_gamma   90.00
#
_symmetry.space_group_name_H-M   'P 1'
#
loop_
_entity.id
_entity.type
_entity.pdbx_description
1 polymer ?
#
loop_
_entity_poly.entity_id
_entity_poly.type
_entity_poly.pdbx_seq_one_letter_code
_entity_poly.pdbx_strand_id
1 'polypeptide(L)'
;MLRSNTARLALAAVLGWQLFAIIPAQASSHMDAPLISLDDPANTTDVYAFKSKSGGIDYLTTALGVYPFEEPGVGPNNYRFDDTVIYDINVALGNSTTSGRTDITYRFEFQTRFANENTVLQSYLGVVGGRRLFAPKQNLRQFYKVTKIDRRTGNVTVLGDQLKVPPNNQGRVTPFYNQGNDGDNPAQEGARTVAGLDAYTKLAIFPLNRNYQVFAGQRDDGFFADIQSIFDLDFSFSKPQPFDSQGGFNIHMVVLNIPLTELAGSSAVGVYATTSRRDASGAVKQVARQGNPLFVEALIPLKDKDRYNISRPTADEAFRDYAANPELSAVLGVQPISPGLLETIFIPDLIKVDLTTPPARLSGEAGFNRLSVFGGDVLPSTATGGNVAGGWPNGRRFGDDVIDIAVIALGAAGNGPDFSNTNVDKVTENDITYNQVFPYAATPLNGRVHQHHN
;
A
#
# COMPACT_ATOMS: atom_id res chain seq x y z
N MET A 1 67.10 -53.45 -15.85
CA MET A 1 67.14 -52.40 -14.83
C MET A 1 66.87 -51.08 -15.51
N LEU A 2 65.66 -50.62 -15.53
CA LEU A 2 65.31 -49.23 -15.83
C LEU A 2 63.86 -49.00 -15.35
N ARG A 3 63.75 -48.19 -14.31
CA ARG A 3 62.46 -47.78 -13.73
C ARG A 3 61.90 -46.59 -14.53
N SER A 4 60.77 -46.76 -15.13
CA SER A 4 60.04 -45.64 -15.73
C SER A 4 59.11 -45.03 -14.71
N ASN A 5 59.37 -43.78 -14.36
CA ASN A 5 58.42 -42.97 -13.60
C ASN A 5 57.38 -42.36 -14.54
N THR A 6 56.22 -42.88 -14.52
CA THR A 6 55.04 -42.25 -15.13
C THR A 6 54.45 -41.25 -14.15
N ALA A 7 54.72 -39.98 -14.37
CA ALA A 7 54.02 -38.89 -13.67
C ALA A 7 52.55 -38.87 -14.09
N ARG A 8 51.69 -39.22 -13.15
CA ARG A 8 50.24 -39.00 -13.28
C ARG A 8 49.95 -37.50 -13.02
N LEU A 9 49.68 -36.77 -14.10
CA LEU A 9 49.03 -35.48 -14.01
C LEU A 9 47.60 -35.70 -13.52
N ALA A 10 47.39 -35.45 -12.26
CA ALA A 10 46.02 -35.30 -11.73
C ALA A 10 45.54 -33.90 -12.11
N LEU A 11 44.73 -33.85 -13.17
CA LEU A 11 43.96 -32.65 -13.51
C LEU A 11 42.89 -32.47 -12.44
N ALA A 12 43.17 -31.70 -11.40
CA ALA A 12 42.19 -31.28 -10.43
C ALA A 12 41.27 -30.27 -11.14
N ALA A 13 40.17 -30.71 -11.67
CA ALA A 13 39.05 -29.86 -12.03
C ALA A 13 38.51 -29.27 -10.75
N VAL A 14 38.99 -28.06 -10.43
CA VAL A 14 38.35 -27.20 -9.44
C VAL A 14 37.03 -26.73 -10.09
N LEU A 15 35.99 -27.55 -9.93
CA LEU A 15 34.64 -27.07 -10.04
C LEU A 15 34.45 -26.05 -8.91
N GLY A 16 34.68 -24.78 -9.24
CA GLY A 16 34.19 -23.69 -8.43
C GLY A 16 32.69 -23.78 -8.36
N TRP A 17 32.19 -24.40 -7.33
CA TRP A 17 30.83 -24.15 -6.87
C TRP A 17 30.83 -22.69 -6.41
N GLN A 18 30.49 -21.79 -7.32
CA GLN A 18 29.93 -20.54 -6.92
C GLN A 18 28.62 -20.92 -6.22
N LEU A 19 28.66 -20.98 -4.91
CA LEU A 19 27.50 -20.79 -4.08
C LEU A 19 26.99 -19.39 -4.44
N PHE A 20 26.15 -19.31 -5.47
CA PHE A 20 25.17 -18.26 -5.49
C PHE A 20 24.36 -18.48 -4.23
N ALA A 21 24.65 -17.70 -3.21
CA ALA A 21 23.69 -17.48 -2.16
C ALA A 21 22.44 -17.00 -2.93
N ILE A 22 21.47 -17.88 -3.08
CA ILE A 22 20.13 -17.51 -3.45
C ILE A 22 19.68 -16.69 -2.24
N ILE A 23 19.96 -15.40 -2.27
CA ILE A 23 19.23 -14.44 -1.45
C ILE A 23 17.81 -14.64 -1.97
N PRO A 24 16.85 -15.07 -1.16
CA PRO A 24 15.47 -15.08 -1.61
C PRO A 24 15.22 -13.64 -2.07
N ALA A 25 14.96 -13.47 -3.36
CA ALA A 25 14.47 -12.22 -3.86
C ALA A 25 13.11 -12.04 -3.21
N GLN A 26 13.08 -11.29 -2.11
CA GLN A 26 11.84 -10.79 -1.54
C GLN A 26 11.40 -9.66 -2.48
N ALA A 27 10.75 -10.08 -3.53
CA ALA A 27 10.18 -9.19 -4.52
C ALA A 27 8.69 -9.11 -4.24
N SER A 28 8.33 -8.30 -3.28
CA SER A 28 6.97 -7.86 -3.08
C SER A 28 6.95 -6.35 -3.14
N SER A 29 5.82 -5.75 -3.43
CA SER A 29 5.62 -4.29 -3.38
C SER A 29 5.91 -3.67 -2.00
N HIS A 30 6.38 -4.43 -1.04
CA HIS A 30 6.46 -4.07 0.36
C HIS A 30 7.89 -4.10 0.95
N MET A 31 8.89 -4.53 0.19
CA MET A 31 10.28 -4.65 0.65
C MET A 31 11.27 -4.28 -0.46
N ASP A 32 10.97 -3.24 -1.24
CA ASP A 32 11.48 -3.08 -2.59
C ASP A 32 12.87 -2.46 -2.70
N ALA A 33 13.31 -1.71 -1.69
CA ALA A 33 14.60 -1.05 -1.74
C ALA A 33 15.51 -1.50 -0.60
N PRO A 34 16.82 -1.63 -0.84
CA PRO A 34 17.76 -2.24 0.12
C PRO A 34 17.79 -1.60 1.51
N LEU A 35 17.66 -0.29 1.60
CA LEU A 35 17.73 0.39 2.90
C LEU A 35 16.38 0.38 3.63
N ILE A 36 15.28 0.58 2.93
CA ILE A 36 13.97 0.66 3.58
C ILE A 36 13.48 -0.72 4.06
N SER A 37 13.89 -1.81 3.42
CA SER A 37 13.60 -3.17 3.87
C SER A 37 14.19 -3.54 5.23
N LEU A 38 15.05 -2.67 5.78
CA LEU A 38 15.60 -2.80 7.12
C LEU A 38 14.89 -1.89 8.14
N ASP A 39 13.82 -1.22 7.75
CA ASP A 39 13.10 -0.21 8.55
C ASP A 39 11.58 -0.35 8.38
N ASP A 40 11.04 -1.50 8.82
CA ASP A 40 9.64 -1.87 8.64
C ASP A 40 8.63 -0.78 9.02
N PRO A 41 8.75 -0.06 10.17
CA PRO A 41 7.77 0.96 10.53
C PRO A 41 7.75 2.18 9.60
N ALA A 42 8.81 2.41 8.85
CA ALA A 42 8.91 3.49 7.87
C ALA A 42 8.72 2.99 6.44
N ASN A 43 8.71 1.67 6.23
CA ASN A 43 8.52 1.07 4.92
C ASN A 43 7.05 1.18 4.49
N THR A 44 6.82 1.77 3.31
CA THR A 44 5.48 1.91 2.73
C THR A 44 5.06 0.61 2.07
N THR A 45 3.82 0.22 2.25
CA THR A 45 3.21 -0.91 1.54
C THR A 45 2.46 -0.43 0.31
N ASP A 46 1.44 0.39 0.53
CA ASP A 46 0.55 0.86 -0.51
C ASP A 46 0.10 2.30 -0.33
N VAL A 47 -0.11 2.97 -1.44
CA VAL A 47 -0.80 4.26 -1.49
C VAL A 47 -2.08 4.10 -2.30
N TYR A 48 -3.20 4.56 -1.74
CA TYR A 48 -4.48 4.62 -2.42
C TYR A 48 -4.95 6.07 -2.54
N ALA A 49 -5.58 6.39 -3.66
CA ALA A 49 -6.17 7.71 -3.87
C ALA A 49 -7.32 7.59 -4.87
N PHE A 50 -8.53 7.98 -4.48
CA PHE A 50 -9.70 7.93 -5.36
C PHE A 50 -10.76 8.94 -4.92
N LYS A 51 -11.62 9.33 -5.86
CA LYS A 51 -12.79 10.14 -5.53
C LYS A 51 -13.87 9.28 -4.89
N SER A 52 -14.33 9.67 -3.71
CA SER A 52 -15.40 8.99 -2.98
C SER A 52 -16.52 9.95 -2.59
N LYS A 53 -17.61 9.39 -2.04
CA LYS A 53 -18.71 10.18 -1.49
C LYS A 53 -19.20 9.60 -0.17
N SER A 54 -19.35 10.44 0.84
CA SER A 54 -19.89 10.05 2.14
C SER A 54 -20.74 11.16 2.72
N GLY A 55 -21.94 10.83 3.21
CA GLY A 55 -22.84 11.82 3.82
C GLY A 55 -23.21 12.99 2.91
N GLY A 56 -23.25 12.79 1.59
CA GLY A 56 -23.54 13.84 0.61
C GLY A 56 -22.34 14.71 0.21
N ILE A 57 -21.17 14.51 0.82
CA ILE A 57 -19.92 15.27 0.55
C ILE A 57 -19.02 14.43 -0.36
N ASP A 58 -18.48 15.07 -1.40
CA ASP A 58 -17.47 14.47 -2.27
C ASP A 58 -16.06 14.67 -1.67
N TYR A 59 -15.28 13.61 -1.68
CA TYR A 59 -13.93 13.55 -1.10
C TYR A 59 -12.90 13.08 -2.13
N LEU A 60 -11.68 13.51 -1.94
CA LEU A 60 -10.49 12.74 -2.29
C LEU A 60 -10.18 11.85 -1.09
N THR A 61 -10.40 10.57 -1.21
CA THR A 61 -9.94 9.58 -0.24
C THR A 61 -8.50 9.23 -0.52
N THR A 62 -7.66 9.28 0.51
CA THR A 62 -6.25 8.88 0.43
C THR A 62 -5.93 7.91 1.54
N ALA A 63 -5.08 6.91 1.26
CA ALA A 63 -4.57 6.01 2.28
C ALA A 63 -3.06 5.76 2.07
N LEU A 64 -2.36 5.55 3.16
CA LEU A 64 -0.97 5.11 3.21
C LEU A 64 -0.88 3.91 4.14
N GLY A 65 -0.48 2.76 3.60
CA GLY A 65 -0.09 1.58 4.35
C GLY A 65 1.41 1.59 4.65
N VAL A 66 1.77 1.10 5.81
CA VAL A 66 3.15 0.94 6.29
C VAL A 66 3.27 -0.32 7.14
N TYR A 67 4.50 -0.72 7.41
CA TYR A 67 4.80 -1.91 8.21
C TYR A 67 4.37 -3.19 7.48
N PRO A 68 5.11 -3.60 6.44
CA PRO A 68 4.77 -4.77 5.63
C PRO A 68 4.81 -6.07 6.43
N PHE A 69 3.98 -7.03 6.05
CA PHE A 69 3.97 -8.40 6.58
C PHE A 69 3.79 -8.47 8.10
N GLU A 70 2.87 -7.69 8.66
CA GLU A 70 2.49 -7.84 10.06
C GLU A 70 1.85 -9.20 10.30
N GLU A 71 2.59 -10.09 10.97
CA GLU A 71 2.11 -11.40 11.37
C GLU A 71 1.06 -11.27 12.49
N PRO A 72 -0.20 -11.64 12.27
CA PRO A 72 -1.22 -11.52 13.31
C PRO A 72 -0.92 -12.31 14.59
N GLY A 73 -0.18 -13.40 14.47
CA GLY A 73 0.15 -14.34 15.56
C GLY A 73 1.35 -13.97 16.43
N VAL A 74 1.74 -12.71 16.53
CA VAL A 74 2.99 -12.27 17.22
C VAL A 74 3.01 -12.43 18.75
N GLY A 75 1.97 -12.99 19.35
CA GLY A 75 1.91 -13.19 20.81
C GLY A 75 1.75 -11.90 21.61
N PRO A 76 2.57 -11.66 22.67
CA PRO A 76 2.41 -10.48 23.52
C PRO A 76 2.93 -9.20 22.88
N ASN A 77 3.69 -9.28 21.80
CA ASN A 77 4.25 -8.15 21.07
C ASN A 77 3.18 -7.43 20.26
N ASN A 78 3.53 -6.29 19.69
CA ASN A 78 2.56 -5.51 18.95
C ASN A 78 3.25 -4.66 17.88
N TYR A 79 2.77 -4.73 16.67
CA TYR A 79 3.08 -3.77 15.64
C TYR A 79 2.42 -2.43 15.99
N ARG A 80 3.01 -1.34 15.57
CA ARG A 80 2.51 0.01 15.81
C ARG A 80 3.19 1.01 14.90
N PHE A 81 2.57 2.15 14.69
CA PHE A 81 3.28 3.28 14.12
C PHE A 81 4.48 3.67 15.02
N ASP A 82 5.59 4.04 14.40
CA ASP A 82 6.79 4.46 15.15
C ASP A 82 6.69 5.95 15.49
N ASP A 83 6.88 6.30 16.76
CA ASP A 83 6.81 7.67 17.27
C ASP A 83 7.90 8.58 16.67
N THR A 84 8.96 8.00 16.10
CA THR A 84 10.09 8.73 15.48
C THR A 84 9.95 8.86 13.96
N VAL A 85 8.96 8.21 13.36
CA VAL A 85 8.65 8.31 11.95
C VAL A 85 7.59 9.39 11.71
N ILE A 86 7.77 10.16 10.67
CA ILE A 86 6.79 11.11 10.15
C ILE A 86 6.20 10.50 8.90
N TYR A 87 4.87 10.38 8.87
CA TYR A 87 4.12 9.84 7.74
C TYR A 87 3.39 10.97 7.04
N ASP A 88 3.72 11.21 5.78
CA ASP A 88 3.18 12.33 5.00
C ASP A 88 2.41 11.81 3.77
N ILE A 89 1.15 12.24 3.63
CA ILE A 89 0.40 12.15 2.38
C ILE A 89 0.53 13.49 1.68
N ASN A 90 1.04 13.47 0.45
CA ASN A 90 1.37 14.65 -0.33
C ASN A 90 0.42 14.79 -1.53
N VAL A 91 -0.07 15.99 -1.77
CA VAL A 91 -1.02 16.28 -2.84
C VAL A 91 -0.48 17.39 -3.75
N ALA A 92 -0.40 17.10 -5.03
CA ALA A 92 -0.17 18.06 -6.12
C ALA A 92 -1.51 18.48 -6.72
N LEU A 93 -1.72 19.77 -6.97
CA LEU A 93 -2.98 20.35 -7.45
C LEU A 93 -2.85 20.82 -8.90
N GLY A 94 -3.81 20.47 -9.75
CA GLY A 94 -3.89 20.96 -11.13
C GLY A 94 -2.56 20.79 -11.89
N ASN A 95 -1.95 21.88 -12.36
CA ASN A 95 -0.69 21.83 -13.12
C ASN A 95 0.50 21.25 -12.34
N SER A 96 0.42 21.16 -11.01
CA SER A 96 1.47 20.54 -10.21
C SER A 96 1.52 19.01 -10.41
N THR A 97 0.45 18.41 -10.93
CA THR A 97 0.43 16.97 -11.27
C THR A 97 1.41 16.59 -12.39
N THR A 98 1.74 17.54 -13.26
CA THR A 98 2.71 17.34 -14.35
C THR A 98 4.14 17.68 -13.97
N SER A 99 4.31 18.54 -12.95
CA SER A 99 5.65 18.95 -12.49
C SER A 99 6.14 18.19 -11.26
N GLY A 100 5.30 17.36 -10.65
CA GLY A 100 5.63 16.65 -9.40
C GLY A 100 5.72 17.54 -8.15
N ARG A 101 5.29 18.84 -8.26
CA ARG A 101 5.37 19.76 -7.13
C ARG A 101 4.29 19.45 -6.10
N THR A 102 4.67 19.33 -4.84
CA THR A 102 3.74 19.19 -3.72
C THR A 102 3.13 20.55 -3.36
N ASP A 103 1.81 20.63 -3.34
CA ASP A 103 1.08 21.83 -2.92
C ASP A 103 0.55 21.74 -1.49
N ILE A 104 0.11 20.54 -1.07
CA ILE A 104 -0.39 20.31 0.27
C ILE A 104 0.24 19.01 0.81
N THR A 105 0.64 19.04 2.07
CA THR A 105 1.07 17.84 2.81
C THR A 105 0.14 17.64 4.01
N TYR A 106 -0.36 16.43 4.18
CA TYR A 106 -1.06 15.98 5.38
C TYR A 106 -0.11 15.08 6.17
N ARG A 107 0.32 15.58 7.32
CA ARG A 107 1.34 14.96 8.18
C ARG A 107 0.70 14.26 9.35
N PHE A 108 1.11 13.02 9.59
CA PHE A 108 0.74 12.21 10.73
C PHE A 108 1.98 11.99 11.60
N GLU A 109 1.82 12.27 12.90
CA GLU A 109 2.85 12.04 13.92
C GLU A 109 2.21 11.27 15.08
N PHE A 110 2.87 10.22 15.54
CA PHE A 110 2.33 9.30 16.56
C PHE A 110 3.04 9.44 17.89
N GLN A 111 2.34 9.04 18.96
CA GLN A 111 2.86 8.96 20.30
C GLN A 111 2.33 7.69 21.00
N THR A 112 3.25 6.83 21.44
CA THR A 112 2.96 5.60 22.15
C THR A 112 3.02 5.82 23.67
N ARG A 113 2.08 5.22 24.40
CA ARG A 113 2.06 5.17 25.86
C ARG A 113 1.64 3.77 26.29
N PHE A 114 2.23 3.28 27.37
CA PHE A 114 1.80 2.06 28.04
C PHE A 114 1.04 2.40 29.30
N ALA A 115 -0.05 1.67 29.58
CA ALA A 115 -0.81 1.83 30.82
C ALA A 115 -0.05 1.24 32.02
N ASN A 116 0.75 0.21 31.77
CA ASN A 116 1.65 -0.42 32.73
C ASN A 116 2.93 -0.87 32.01
N GLU A 117 4.07 -0.36 32.41
CA GLU A 117 5.38 -0.76 31.89
C GLU A 117 6.04 -1.87 32.72
N ASN A 118 5.50 -2.16 33.91
CA ASN A 118 6.01 -3.21 34.80
C ASN A 118 5.32 -4.56 34.52
N THR A 119 5.29 -4.99 33.27
CA THR A 119 4.65 -6.24 32.84
C THR A 119 5.36 -6.81 31.62
N VAL A 120 5.26 -8.11 31.42
CA VAL A 120 5.68 -8.79 30.19
C VAL A 120 4.62 -8.66 29.06
N LEU A 121 3.44 -8.14 29.38
CA LEU A 121 2.30 -8.06 28.48
C LEU A 121 2.29 -6.70 27.78
N GLN A 122 2.87 -6.63 26.57
CA GLN A 122 2.98 -5.38 25.83
C GLN A 122 1.61 -4.86 25.35
N SER A 123 0.81 -5.73 24.75
CA SER A 123 -0.45 -5.31 24.09
C SER A 123 -1.60 -5.16 25.08
N TYR A 124 -1.87 -6.19 25.88
CA TYR A 124 -3.06 -6.29 26.73
C TYR A 124 -2.74 -6.86 28.09
N LEU A 125 -3.35 -6.28 29.14
CA LEU A 125 -3.26 -6.72 30.54
C LEU A 125 -4.36 -7.76 30.90
N GLY A 126 -4.91 -8.44 29.93
CA GLY A 126 -6.03 -9.36 30.02
C GLY A 126 -7.11 -9.05 28.98
N VAL A 127 -8.33 -9.55 29.15
CA VAL A 127 -9.42 -9.36 28.22
C VAL A 127 -9.75 -7.88 28.01
N VAL A 128 -9.68 -7.41 26.77
CA VAL A 128 -10.08 -6.05 26.39
C VAL A 128 -11.54 -6.07 25.94
N GLY A 129 -12.42 -5.80 26.87
CA GLY A 129 -13.87 -5.70 26.63
C GLY A 129 -14.36 -4.26 26.56
N GLY A 130 -15.66 -4.11 26.37
CA GLY A 130 -16.37 -2.84 26.54
C GLY A 130 -16.41 -1.92 25.35
N ARG A 131 -16.01 -2.36 24.17
CA ARG A 131 -16.18 -1.62 22.88
C ARG A 131 -15.83 -0.13 23.00
N ARG A 132 -14.65 0.18 23.55
CA ARG A 132 -14.17 1.55 23.73
C ARG A 132 -12.67 1.61 23.45
N LEU A 133 -12.22 2.70 22.88
CA LEU A 133 -10.78 2.95 22.73
C LEU A 133 -10.16 3.17 24.11
N PHE A 134 -8.96 2.60 24.29
CA PHE A 134 -8.21 2.68 25.56
C PHE A 134 -8.97 2.07 26.74
N ALA A 135 -9.56 0.89 26.53
CA ALA A 135 -10.14 0.10 27.61
C ALA A 135 -9.11 -0.16 28.73
N PRO A 136 -9.53 -0.40 29.99
CA PRO A 136 -8.60 -0.54 31.13
C PRO A 136 -7.53 -1.60 30.95
N LYS A 137 -7.84 -2.67 30.21
CA LYS A 137 -6.91 -3.76 29.95
C LYS A 137 -6.08 -3.60 28.68
N GLN A 138 -6.32 -2.57 27.87
CA GLN A 138 -5.45 -2.21 26.74
C GLN A 138 -4.19 -1.56 27.30
N ASN A 139 -3.05 -2.23 27.16
CA ASN A 139 -1.78 -1.71 27.66
C ASN A 139 -1.12 -0.73 26.70
N LEU A 140 -0.91 -1.16 25.46
CA LEU A 140 -0.39 -0.28 24.41
C LEU A 140 -1.50 0.67 23.92
N ARG A 141 -1.19 1.97 23.91
CA ARG A 141 -2.10 3.05 23.51
C ARG A 141 -1.34 4.02 22.64
N GLN A 142 -1.80 4.23 21.43
CA GLN A 142 -1.23 5.25 20.53
C GLN A 142 -2.18 6.41 20.32
N PHE A 143 -1.61 7.59 20.30
CA PHE A 143 -2.25 8.84 19.89
C PHE A 143 -1.62 9.33 18.60
N TYR A 144 -2.36 10.09 17.83
CA TYR A 144 -1.79 10.75 16.67
C TYR A 144 -2.32 12.16 16.48
N LYS A 145 -1.52 12.94 15.78
CA LYS A 145 -1.81 14.30 15.35
C LYS A 145 -1.82 14.35 13.83
N VAL A 146 -2.78 15.07 13.26
CA VAL A 146 -2.88 15.33 11.82
C VAL A 146 -2.69 16.83 11.59
N THR A 147 -1.70 17.16 10.75
CA THR A 147 -1.36 18.55 10.40
C THR A 147 -1.44 18.75 8.89
N LYS A 148 -2.23 19.72 8.44
CA LYS A 148 -2.23 20.22 7.05
C LYS A 148 -1.15 21.28 6.89
N ILE A 149 -0.26 21.09 5.93
CA ILE A 149 0.79 22.04 5.55
C ILE A 149 0.49 22.50 4.11
N ASP A 150 -0.04 23.69 3.93
CA ASP A 150 -0.23 24.29 2.61
C ASP A 150 1.08 24.96 2.17
N ARG A 151 1.79 24.29 1.28
CA ARG A 151 3.11 24.72 0.82
C ARG A 151 3.06 25.92 -0.13
N ARG A 152 1.89 26.22 -0.69
CA ARG A 152 1.68 27.39 -1.56
C ARG A 152 1.65 28.69 -0.74
N THR A 153 1.11 28.62 0.48
CA THR A 153 0.93 29.78 1.37
C THR A 153 1.85 29.75 2.58
N GLY A 154 2.46 28.60 2.87
CA GLY A 154 3.24 28.38 4.10
C GLY A 154 2.37 28.13 5.35
N ASN A 155 1.06 28.08 5.21
CA ASN A 155 0.15 27.88 6.35
C ASN A 155 0.25 26.44 6.90
N VAL A 156 0.31 26.35 8.22
CA VAL A 156 0.29 25.08 8.97
C VAL A 156 -0.94 25.08 9.86
N THR A 157 -1.78 24.05 9.70
CA THR A 157 -3.03 23.92 10.46
C THR A 157 -3.11 22.53 11.09
N VAL A 158 -3.25 22.45 12.40
CA VAL A 158 -3.56 21.19 13.09
C VAL A 158 -5.03 20.88 12.84
N LEU A 159 -5.29 19.79 12.13
CA LEU A 159 -6.65 19.30 11.86
C LEU A 159 -7.21 18.50 13.01
N GLY A 160 -6.37 17.71 13.67
CA GLY A 160 -6.71 16.91 14.83
C GLY A 160 -5.47 16.59 15.67
N ASP A 161 -5.67 16.47 16.98
CA ASP A 161 -4.61 16.14 17.93
C ASP A 161 -5.16 15.19 19.00
N GLN A 162 -4.28 14.38 19.60
CA GLN A 162 -4.62 13.35 20.57
C GLN A 162 -5.73 12.38 20.09
N LEU A 163 -5.78 12.16 18.76
CA LEU A 163 -6.66 11.17 18.17
C LEU A 163 -6.16 9.77 18.54
N LYS A 164 -7.08 8.83 18.74
CA LYS A 164 -6.74 7.51 19.30
C LYS A 164 -6.63 6.47 18.20
N VAL A 165 -5.56 5.70 18.22
CA VAL A 165 -5.44 4.48 17.41
C VAL A 165 -6.23 3.35 18.11
N PRO A 166 -7.03 2.56 17.37
CA PRO A 166 -7.69 1.39 17.94
C PRO A 166 -6.67 0.32 18.31
N PRO A 167 -7.02 -0.62 19.20
CA PRO A 167 -6.13 -1.74 19.50
C PRO A 167 -5.98 -2.65 18.29
N ASN A 168 -4.84 -3.34 18.14
CA ASN A 168 -4.65 -4.34 17.11
C ASN A 168 -5.51 -5.59 17.36
N ASN A 169 -5.89 -6.27 16.29
CA ASN A 169 -6.64 -7.52 16.36
C ASN A 169 -5.66 -8.69 16.51
N GLN A 170 -5.35 -9.09 17.75
CA GLN A 170 -4.31 -10.09 18.00
C GLN A 170 -4.84 -11.40 18.54
N GLY A 171 -5.75 -11.34 19.48
CA GLY A 171 -6.08 -12.47 20.31
C GLY A 171 -7.49 -12.99 20.18
N ARG A 172 -7.70 -14.15 20.79
CA ARG A 172 -9.00 -14.80 20.81
C ARG A 172 -10.09 -13.94 21.45
N VAL A 173 -9.80 -13.34 22.59
CA VAL A 173 -10.79 -12.59 23.39
C VAL A 173 -10.56 -11.09 23.35
N THR A 174 -9.59 -10.63 22.57
CA THR A 174 -9.21 -9.21 22.51
C THR A 174 -8.68 -8.86 21.15
N PRO A 175 -9.08 -7.71 20.62
CA PRO A 175 -10.23 -6.91 21.03
C PRO A 175 -11.51 -7.32 20.30
N PHE A 176 -12.56 -6.54 20.40
CA PHE A 176 -13.89 -6.85 19.87
C PHE A 176 -14.01 -6.58 18.33
N TYR A 177 -12.99 -6.93 17.55
CA TYR A 177 -13.12 -7.01 16.09
C TYR A 177 -13.87 -8.26 15.66
N ASN A 178 -13.64 -9.36 16.36
CA ASN A 178 -14.20 -10.66 16.02
C ASN A 178 -15.69 -10.73 16.39
N GLN A 179 -16.44 -11.50 15.64
CA GLN A 179 -17.84 -11.77 15.94
C GLN A 179 -17.95 -12.50 17.29
N GLY A 180 -18.79 -11.98 18.17
CA GLY A 180 -18.93 -12.55 19.52
C GLY A 180 -17.76 -12.25 20.46
N ASN A 181 -16.67 -11.64 20.01
CA ASN A 181 -15.46 -11.35 20.78
C ASN A 181 -14.81 -12.59 21.40
N ASP A 182 -14.89 -13.72 20.73
CA ASP A 182 -14.31 -15.01 21.16
C ASP A 182 -13.02 -15.37 20.42
N GLY A 183 -12.75 -14.67 19.31
CA GLY A 183 -11.56 -14.88 18.47
C GLY A 183 -11.58 -16.13 17.61
N ASP A 184 -12.61 -16.96 17.76
CA ASP A 184 -12.78 -18.17 16.93
C ASP A 184 -13.62 -17.88 15.68
N ASN A 185 -14.33 -16.75 15.66
CA ASN A 185 -15.06 -16.28 14.50
C ASN A 185 -14.30 -15.12 13.83
N PRO A 186 -14.28 -15.06 12.48
CA PRO A 186 -13.65 -13.97 11.76
C PRO A 186 -14.20 -12.60 12.18
N ALA A 187 -13.42 -11.57 12.00
CA ALA A 187 -13.86 -10.19 12.12
C ALA A 187 -14.95 -9.89 11.07
N GLN A 188 -15.78 -8.88 11.33
CA GLN A 188 -16.72 -8.38 10.33
C GLN A 188 -15.97 -7.78 9.14
N GLU A 189 -16.40 -8.11 7.94
CA GLU A 189 -15.83 -7.66 6.68
C GLU A 189 -16.92 -7.15 5.72
N GLY A 190 -16.53 -6.44 4.69
CA GLY A 190 -17.43 -6.02 3.62
C GLY A 190 -18.57 -5.09 4.08
N ALA A 191 -18.33 -4.22 5.06
CA ALA A 191 -19.37 -3.35 5.57
C ALA A 191 -19.85 -2.36 4.51
N ARG A 192 -21.17 -2.37 4.24
CA ARG A 192 -21.84 -1.46 3.28
C ARG A 192 -22.40 -0.21 3.93
N THR A 193 -22.41 -0.15 5.24
CA THR A 193 -22.87 1.00 6.03
C THR A 193 -21.96 1.21 7.22
N VAL A 194 -21.89 2.43 7.75
CA VAL A 194 -21.13 2.71 8.98
C VAL A 194 -21.60 1.86 10.16
N ALA A 195 -22.91 1.53 10.23
CA ALA A 195 -23.43 0.64 11.26
C ALA A 195 -22.88 -0.79 11.16
N GLY A 196 -22.58 -1.25 9.94
CA GLY A 196 -22.02 -2.58 9.66
C GLY A 196 -20.53 -2.72 9.98
N LEU A 197 -19.79 -1.64 10.16
CA LEU A 197 -18.39 -1.71 10.57
C LEU A 197 -18.25 -2.37 11.95
N ASP A 198 -17.11 -3.00 12.21
CA ASP A 198 -16.77 -3.45 13.54
C ASP A 198 -16.71 -2.30 14.55
N ALA A 199 -16.79 -2.65 15.83
CA ALA A 199 -16.94 -1.67 16.89
C ALA A 199 -15.71 -0.74 17.01
N TYR A 200 -14.49 -1.26 16.82
CA TYR A 200 -13.27 -0.47 16.99
C TYR A 200 -13.03 0.44 15.81
N THR A 201 -13.26 -0.02 14.60
CA THR A 201 -13.20 0.84 13.39
C THR A 201 -14.17 2.01 13.52
N LYS A 202 -15.43 1.76 13.91
CA LYS A 202 -16.42 2.84 14.17
C LYS A 202 -15.93 3.90 15.16
N LEU A 203 -15.33 3.45 16.27
CA LEU A 203 -14.84 4.33 17.31
C LEU A 203 -13.58 5.12 16.93
N ALA A 204 -12.82 4.62 15.95
CA ALA A 204 -11.56 5.22 15.52
C ALA A 204 -11.73 6.11 14.28
N ILE A 205 -12.93 6.25 13.73
CA ILE A 205 -13.24 7.24 12.70
C ILE A 205 -13.50 8.58 13.39
N PHE A 206 -12.60 9.55 13.17
CA PHE A 206 -12.74 10.87 13.75
C PHE A 206 -13.18 11.88 12.67
N PRO A 207 -14.37 12.50 12.84
CA PRO A 207 -14.73 13.69 12.07
C PRO A 207 -13.87 14.86 12.58
N LEU A 208 -13.30 15.61 11.64
CA LEU A 208 -12.50 16.79 11.91
C LEU A 208 -13.20 18.03 11.35
N ASN A 209 -12.71 19.21 11.73
CA ASN A 209 -13.21 20.47 11.21
C ASN A 209 -13.21 20.48 9.67
N ARG A 210 -14.12 21.25 9.07
CA ARG A 210 -14.29 21.37 7.61
C ARG A 210 -14.62 20.05 6.91
N ASN A 211 -15.29 19.13 7.61
CA ASN A 211 -15.76 17.84 7.10
C ASN A 211 -14.65 16.85 6.72
N TYR A 212 -13.42 17.02 7.15
CA TYR A 212 -12.43 15.94 7.04
C TYR A 212 -12.87 14.73 7.88
N GLN A 213 -12.48 13.54 7.46
CA GLN A 213 -12.61 12.30 8.23
C GLN A 213 -11.25 11.60 8.24
N VAL A 214 -10.84 11.06 9.37
CA VAL A 214 -9.56 10.39 9.51
C VAL A 214 -9.68 9.10 10.30
N PHE A 215 -8.89 8.13 9.91
CA PHE A 215 -8.67 6.87 10.61
C PHE A 215 -7.15 6.57 10.60
N ALA A 216 -6.64 5.98 11.68
CA ALA A 216 -5.33 5.36 11.72
C ALA A 216 -5.39 4.10 12.58
N GLY A 217 -4.80 2.98 12.10
CA GLY A 217 -4.79 1.71 12.84
C GLY A 217 -4.37 0.54 11.97
N GLN A 218 -4.32 -0.63 12.60
CA GLN A 218 -4.08 -1.88 11.89
C GLN A 218 -5.23 -2.17 10.92
N ARG A 219 -4.90 -2.61 9.71
CA ARG A 219 -5.81 -3.11 8.69
C ARG A 219 -5.24 -4.39 8.09
N ASP A 220 -6.09 -5.14 7.46
CA ASP A 220 -5.68 -6.17 6.52
C ASP A 220 -4.84 -5.57 5.40
N ASP A 221 -3.87 -6.32 4.86
CA ASP A 221 -3.11 -5.89 3.70
C ASP A 221 -4.00 -5.96 2.46
N GLY A 222 -4.34 -4.81 1.92
CA GLY A 222 -5.30 -4.72 0.82
C GLY A 222 -4.67 -4.85 -0.57
N PHE A 223 -3.43 -5.26 -0.68
CA PHE A 223 -2.80 -5.66 -1.94
C PHE A 223 -2.90 -7.19 -2.07
N PHE A 224 -3.10 -7.67 -3.27
CA PHE A 224 -3.20 -9.11 -3.55
C PHE A 224 -2.53 -9.44 -4.87
N ALA A 225 -1.73 -10.49 -4.92
CA ALA A 225 -1.10 -11.02 -6.12
C ALA A 225 -0.30 -12.30 -5.83
N ASP A 226 -0.08 -13.15 -6.82
CA ASP A 226 0.97 -14.17 -6.79
C ASP A 226 2.31 -13.55 -7.23
N ILE A 227 2.89 -12.75 -6.32
CA ILE A 227 4.14 -12.02 -6.58
C ILE A 227 5.28 -12.96 -6.94
N GLN A 228 5.39 -14.10 -6.27
CA GLN A 228 6.49 -15.03 -6.49
C GLN A 228 6.47 -15.60 -7.91
N SER A 229 5.30 -15.96 -8.41
CA SER A 229 5.17 -16.47 -9.79
C SER A 229 5.59 -15.43 -10.83
N ILE A 230 5.32 -14.15 -10.59
CA ILE A 230 5.71 -13.05 -11.49
C ILE A 230 7.23 -12.91 -11.53
N PHE A 231 7.89 -12.89 -10.38
CA PHE A 231 9.35 -12.71 -10.32
C PHE A 231 10.15 -13.97 -10.64
N ASP A 232 9.56 -15.15 -10.50
CA ASP A 232 10.10 -16.41 -11.04
C ASP A 232 9.95 -16.50 -12.57
N LEU A 233 9.28 -15.52 -13.19
CA LEU A 233 8.92 -15.50 -14.60
C LEU A 233 8.08 -16.73 -15.02
N ASP A 234 7.35 -17.32 -14.09
CA ASP A 234 6.44 -18.45 -14.33
C ASP A 234 5.05 -17.97 -14.75
N PHE A 235 4.98 -17.28 -15.87
CA PHE A 235 3.71 -16.80 -16.43
C PHE A 235 2.86 -17.92 -17.06
N SER A 236 3.37 -19.14 -17.14
CA SER A 236 2.55 -20.31 -17.49
C SER A 236 1.64 -20.72 -16.33
N PHE A 237 1.96 -20.22 -15.13
CA PHE A 237 1.24 -20.57 -13.90
C PHE A 237 1.02 -22.07 -13.80
N SER A 238 2.11 -22.82 -13.94
CA SER A 238 2.12 -24.28 -13.87
C SER A 238 1.69 -24.80 -12.50
N LYS A 239 1.68 -23.90 -11.49
CA LYS A 239 1.20 -24.22 -10.14
C LYS A 239 -0.30 -24.49 -10.15
N PRO A 240 -0.76 -25.54 -9.44
CA PRO A 240 -2.16 -25.95 -9.47
C PRO A 240 -3.10 -24.94 -8.78
N GLN A 241 -2.60 -24.12 -7.87
CA GLN A 241 -3.39 -23.14 -7.10
C GLN A 241 -2.73 -21.75 -7.17
N PRO A 242 -3.53 -20.69 -7.29
CA PRO A 242 -3.05 -19.34 -7.11
C PRO A 242 -2.60 -19.13 -5.66
N PHE A 243 -1.73 -18.15 -5.45
CA PHE A 243 -1.08 -17.91 -4.18
C PHE A 243 -1.01 -16.42 -3.91
N ASP A 244 -1.90 -15.92 -3.06
CA ASP A 244 -1.80 -14.53 -2.64
C ASP A 244 -0.62 -14.36 -1.68
N SER A 245 0.41 -13.65 -2.13
CA SER A 245 1.65 -13.47 -1.37
C SER A 245 1.47 -12.60 -0.12
N GLN A 246 0.42 -11.78 -0.06
CA GLN A 246 0.06 -10.91 1.07
C GLN A 246 -1.08 -11.49 1.91
N GLY A 247 -1.73 -12.54 1.43
CA GLY A 247 -2.83 -13.19 2.14
C GLY A 247 -2.43 -13.63 3.54
N GLY A 248 -3.24 -13.28 4.52
CA GLY A 248 -3.03 -13.60 5.93
C GLY A 248 -2.20 -12.60 6.72
N PHE A 249 -1.67 -11.54 6.09
CA PHE A 249 -0.91 -10.48 6.77
C PHE A 249 -1.74 -9.23 7.03
N ASN A 250 -1.34 -8.47 8.04
CA ASN A 250 -1.85 -7.13 8.32
C ASN A 250 -0.78 -6.07 7.99
N ILE A 251 -1.23 -4.81 8.01
CA ILE A 251 -0.39 -3.61 7.90
C ILE A 251 -0.91 -2.55 8.88
N HIS A 252 -0.15 -1.48 9.09
CA HIS A 252 -0.67 -0.26 9.69
C HIS A 252 -1.03 0.75 8.60
N MET A 253 -2.21 1.37 8.72
CA MET A 253 -2.72 2.26 7.69
C MET A 253 -3.27 3.56 8.28
N VAL A 254 -2.96 4.69 7.62
CA VAL A 254 -3.65 5.96 7.81
C VAL A 254 -4.58 6.19 6.62
N VAL A 255 -5.81 6.62 6.88
CA VAL A 255 -6.79 6.95 5.84
C VAL A 255 -7.37 8.33 6.11
N LEU A 256 -7.40 9.17 5.08
CA LEU A 256 -7.89 10.54 5.17
C LEU A 256 -8.87 10.84 4.03
N ASN A 257 -10.11 11.20 4.40
CA ASN A 257 -11.06 11.82 3.49
C ASN A 257 -10.84 13.34 3.47
N ILE A 258 -10.41 13.85 2.34
CA ILE A 258 -10.15 15.27 2.09
C ILE A 258 -11.34 15.82 1.31
N PRO A 259 -12.16 16.74 1.86
CA PRO A 259 -13.26 17.35 1.11
C PRO A 259 -12.73 18.05 -0.14
N LEU A 260 -13.40 17.90 -1.29
CA LEU A 260 -12.94 18.51 -2.55
C LEU A 260 -12.87 20.05 -2.44
N THR A 261 -13.65 20.65 -1.56
CA THR A 261 -13.60 22.09 -1.26
C THR A 261 -12.25 22.56 -0.70
N GLU A 262 -11.46 21.65 -0.15
CA GLU A 262 -10.11 21.93 0.41
C GLU A 262 -8.99 21.84 -0.65
N LEU A 263 -9.31 21.45 -1.87
CA LEU A 263 -8.37 21.24 -2.98
C LEU A 263 -8.34 22.40 -3.99
N ALA A 264 -8.70 23.59 -3.54
CA ALA A 264 -8.61 24.84 -4.31
C ALA A 264 -9.33 24.84 -5.67
N GLY A 265 -10.40 24.04 -5.81
CA GLY A 265 -11.16 23.92 -7.06
C GLY A 265 -10.42 23.21 -8.20
N SER A 266 -9.38 22.45 -7.89
CA SER A 266 -8.62 21.69 -8.88
C SER A 266 -9.49 20.62 -9.53
N SER A 267 -9.39 20.48 -10.87
CA SER A 267 -10.06 19.43 -11.64
C SER A 267 -9.33 18.09 -11.56
N ALA A 268 -8.03 18.12 -11.27
CA ALA A 268 -7.19 16.94 -11.10
C ALA A 268 -6.19 17.13 -9.95
N VAL A 269 -5.82 16.03 -9.32
CA VAL A 269 -4.79 15.98 -8.30
C VAL A 269 -3.83 14.83 -8.55
N GLY A 270 -2.62 14.92 -7.97
CA GLY A 270 -1.66 13.82 -7.90
C GLY A 270 -1.33 13.52 -6.44
N VAL A 271 -1.33 12.27 -6.05
CA VAL A 271 -1.10 11.84 -4.66
C VAL A 271 0.12 10.92 -4.59
N TYR A 272 0.96 11.13 -3.60
CA TYR A 272 2.03 10.22 -3.22
C TYR A 272 2.26 10.31 -1.71
N ALA A 273 2.89 9.32 -1.14
CA ALA A 273 3.24 9.30 0.27
C ALA A 273 4.74 9.28 0.49
N THR A 274 5.17 9.75 1.65
CA THR A 274 6.55 9.67 2.11
C THR A 274 6.61 9.34 3.58
N THR A 275 7.61 8.57 3.97
CA THR A 275 8.00 8.44 5.37
C THR A 275 9.35 9.11 5.59
N SER A 276 9.53 9.64 6.78
CA SER A 276 10.75 10.37 7.14
C SER A 276 11.14 10.10 8.58
N ARG A 277 12.44 10.07 8.85
CA ARG A 277 12.97 9.99 10.21
C ARG A 277 13.66 11.28 10.62
N ARG A 278 13.65 11.55 11.91
CA ARG A 278 14.49 12.61 12.50
C ARG A 278 15.87 12.06 12.77
N ASP A 279 16.89 12.71 12.25
CA ASP A 279 18.29 12.36 12.60
C ASP A 279 18.65 12.91 13.99
N ALA A 280 19.86 12.59 14.45
CA ALA A 280 20.37 13.02 15.77
C ALA A 280 20.41 14.55 15.96
N SER A 281 20.41 15.33 14.88
CA SER A 281 20.34 16.80 14.92
C SER A 281 18.89 17.32 14.97
N GLY A 282 17.90 16.43 14.84
CA GLY A 282 16.47 16.76 14.72
C GLY A 282 16.05 17.10 13.29
N ALA A 283 16.93 17.02 12.31
CA ALA A 283 16.58 17.25 10.91
C ALA A 283 15.76 16.08 10.37
N VAL A 284 14.70 16.43 9.61
CA VAL A 284 13.81 15.45 9.00
C VAL A 284 14.38 14.99 7.66
N LYS A 285 14.62 13.69 7.54
CA LYS A 285 15.13 13.05 6.31
C LYS A 285 14.12 12.05 5.80
N GLN A 286 13.70 12.20 4.54
CA GLN A 286 12.87 11.22 3.85
C GLN A 286 13.64 9.90 3.70
N VAL A 287 12.98 8.78 4.00
CA VAL A 287 13.55 7.44 3.92
C VAL A 287 12.78 6.53 2.96
N ALA A 288 11.49 6.79 2.74
CA ALA A 288 10.71 6.11 1.71
C ALA A 288 9.77 7.08 0.98
N ARG A 289 9.42 6.70 -0.25
CA ARG A 289 8.44 7.35 -1.09
C ARG A 289 7.70 6.31 -1.93
N GLN A 290 6.40 6.51 -2.08
CA GLN A 290 5.59 5.71 -2.98
C GLN A 290 4.50 6.58 -3.61
N GLY A 291 4.36 6.47 -4.93
CA GLY A 291 3.27 7.03 -5.70
C GLY A 291 2.42 5.93 -6.31
N ASN A 292 2.55 5.69 -7.61
CA ASN A 292 1.86 4.60 -8.29
C ASN A 292 2.37 3.24 -7.81
N PRO A 293 1.51 2.22 -7.78
CA PRO A 293 1.94 0.85 -7.54
C PRO A 293 2.93 0.41 -8.62
N LEU A 294 3.86 -0.47 -8.28
CA LEU A 294 4.80 -1.15 -9.17
C LEU A 294 5.92 -0.27 -9.77
N PHE A 295 5.99 1.03 -9.48
CA PHE A 295 7.05 1.84 -10.07
C PHE A 295 8.41 1.50 -9.49
N VAL A 296 8.56 1.55 -8.16
CA VAL A 296 9.82 1.20 -7.49
C VAL A 296 10.09 -0.30 -7.57
N GLU A 297 9.03 -1.09 -7.51
CA GLU A 297 9.09 -2.55 -7.47
C GLU A 297 9.58 -3.15 -8.78
N ALA A 298 8.92 -2.78 -9.88
CA ALA A 298 9.04 -3.46 -11.16
C ALA A 298 9.79 -2.68 -12.24
N LEU A 299 9.93 -1.35 -12.11
CA LEU A 299 10.55 -0.53 -13.15
C LEU A 299 11.91 0.04 -12.73
N ILE A 300 12.08 0.46 -11.47
CA ILE A 300 13.34 1.04 -11.00
C ILE A 300 14.36 -0.07 -10.68
N PRO A 301 15.54 -0.08 -11.32
CA PRO A 301 16.56 -1.08 -11.03
C PRO A 301 17.14 -0.91 -9.63
N LEU A 302 17.61 -2.01 -9.04
CA LEU A 302 18.13 -2.11 -7.68
C LEU A 302 19.09 -0.98 -7.29
N LYS A 303 19.98 -0.59 -8.18
CA LYS A 303 20.98 0.47 -7.94
C LYS A 303 20.37 1.86 -7.69
N ASP A 304 19.14 2.11 -8.12
CA ASP A 304 18.49 3.43 -8.03
C ASP A 304 17.27 3.44 -7.10
N LYS A 305 16.86 2.30 -6.51
CA LYS A 305 15.70 2.21 -5.63
C LYS A 305 15.84 3.08 -4.38
N ASP A 306 16.96 3.04 -3.69
CA ASP A 306 17.19 3.92 -2.53
C ASP A 306 17.28 5.40 -2.93
N ARG A 307 17.83 5.72 -4.11
CA ARG A 307 17.83 7.08 -4.66
C ARG A 307 16.42 7.57 -4.94
N TYR A 308 15.55 6.71 -5.47
CA TYR A 308 14.13 7.04 -5.65
C TYR A 308 13.49 7.36 -4.31
N ASN A 309 13.66 6.53 -3.28
CA ASN A 309 13.07 6.69 -1.97
C ASN A 309 13.40 8.04 -1.29
N ILE A 310 14.60 8.56 -1.48
CA ILE A 310 15.01 9.85 -0.90
C ILE A 310 14.76 11.05 -1.83
N SER A 311 14.32 10.82 -3.07
CA SER A 311 14.05 11.88 -4.06
C SER A 311 12.62 12.43 -3.93
N ARG A 312 12.33 13.50 -4.66
CA ARG A 312 10.98 14.08 -4.78
C ARG A 312 10.44 13.84 -6.19
N PRO A 313 9.13 13.83 -6.41
CA PRO A 313 8.55 13.65 -7.75
C PRO A 313 9.02 14.69 -8.78
N THR A 314 9.43 15.88 -8.34
CA THR A 314 10.06 16.90 -9.23
C THR A 314 11.38 16.46 -9.86
N ALA A 315 11.99 15.38 -9.37
CA ALA A 315 13.23 14.81 -9.88
C ALA A 315 13.02 13.52 -10.70
N ASP A 316 11.78 13.11 -10.93
CA ASP A 316 11.46 11.82 -11.56
C ASP A 316 11.82 11.73 -13.03
N GLU A 317 12.11 12.86 -13.67
CA GLU A 317 12.71 12.85 -15.01
C GLU A 317 13.99 11.99 -15.08
N ALA A 318 14.71 11.85 -13.96
CA ALA A 318 15.88 11.01 -13.83
C ALA A 318 15.58 9.49 -13.93
N PHE A 319 14.32 9.10 -13.82
CA PHE A 319 13.84 7.71 -13.87
C PHE A 319 13.01 7.43 -15.14
N ARG A 320 12.84 8.43 -16.04
CA ARG A 320 12.01 8.31 -17.24
C ARG A 320 12.39 7.11 -18.11
N ASP A 321 13.68 6.89 -18.30
CA ASP A 321 14.16 5.80 -19.16
C ASP A 321 13.73 4.42 -18.66
N TYR A 322 13.52 4.25 -17.36
CA TYR A 322 13.04 2.99 -16.81
C TYR A 322 11.55 2.75 -17.10
N ALA A 323 10.76 3.82 -17.17
CA ALA A 323 9.37 3.74 -17.61
C ALA A 323 9.25 3.60 -19.14
N ALA A 324 10.14 4.28 -19.90
CA ALA A 324 10.13 4.20 -21.36
C ALA A 324 10.62 2.84 -21.89
N ASN A 325 11.55 2.21 -21.20
CA ASN A 325 12.19 0.96 -21.57
C ASN A 325 12.18 -0.04 -20.40
N PRO A 326 11.02 -0.55 -19.98
CA PRO A 326 10.92 -1.46 -18.84
C PRO A 326 11.73 -2.73 -19.06
N GLU A 327 12.56 -3.12 -18.11
CA GLU A 327 13.34 -4.36 -18.21
C GLU A 327 12.43 -5.59 -18.36
N LEU A 328 11.29 -5.61 -17.63
CA LEU A 328 10.31 -6.68 -17.75
C LEU A 328 9.75 -6.83 -19.17
N SER A 329 9.57 -5.76 -19.94
CA SER A 329 9.16 -5.86 -21.33
C SER A 329 10.19 -6.63 -22.17
N ALA A 330 11.48 -6.38 -21.95
CA ALA A 330 12.55 -7.10 -22.65
C ALA A 330 12.61 -8.58 -22.22
N VAL A 331 12.48 -8.85 -20.93
CA VAL A 331 12.50 -10.23 -20.38
C VAL A 331 11.31 -11.04 -20.90
N LEU A 332 10.13 -10.43 -20.98
CA LEU A 332 8.90 -11.07 -21.43
C LEU A 332 8.77 -11.11 -22.97
N GLY A 333 9.63 -10.38 -23.69
CA GLY A 333 9.52 -10.25 -25.14
C GLY A 333 8.28 -9.48 -25.60
N VAL A 334 7.77 -8.57 -24.78
CA VAL A 334 6.55 -7.79 -25.00
C VAL A 334 6.85 -6.30 -25.13
N GLN A 335 5.88 -5.53 -25.58
CA GLN A 335 5.97 -4.06 -25.64
C GLN A 335 4.73 -3.44 -25.01
N PRO A 336 4.82 -2.25 -24.40
CA PRO A 336 3.64 -1.54 -23.91
C PRO A 336 2.60 -1.35 -25.02
N ILE A 337 1.32 -1.44 -24.64
CA ILE A 337 0.18 -1.31 -25.58
C ILE A 337 0.13 0.04 -26.31
N SER A 338 0.81 1.04 -25.77
CA SER A 338 0.95 2.36 -26.40
C SER A 338 2.31 2.96 -26.05
N PRO A 339 3.05 3.49 -27.04
CA PRO A 339 4.27 4.26 -26.77
C PRO A 339 3.99 5.43 -25.81
N GLY A 340 4.86 5.64 -24.83
CA GLY A 340 4.76 6.73 -23.86
C GLY A 340 3.68 6.53 -22.77
N LEU A 341 2.99 5.39 -22.76
CA LEU A 341 1.96 5.12 -21.75
C LEU A 341 2.53 5.11 -20.34
N LEU A 342 3.60 4.35 -20.13
CA LEU A 342 4.20 4.19 -18.82
C LEU A 342 4.83 5.50 -18.32
N GLU A 343 5.50 6.27 -19.18
CA GLU A 343 6.00 7.59 -18.80
C GLU A 343 4.86 8.53 -18.41
N THR A 344 3.71 8.44 -19.07
CA THR A 344 2.54 9.27 -18.73
C THR A 344 1.98 8.90 -17.34
N ILE A 345 2.02 7.62 -16.99
CA ILE A 345 1.54 7.14 -15.67
C ILE A 345 2.56 7.49 -14.58
N PHE A 346 3.82 7.15 -14.79
CA PHE A 346 4.84 7.12 -13.74
C PHE A 346 5.72 8.37 -13.66
N ILE A 347 5.71 9.27 -14.65
CA ILE A 347 6.59 10.45 -14.64
C ILE A 347 5.77 11.76 -14.70
N PRO A 348 5.72 12.54 -13.62
CA PRO A 348 6.20 12.20 -12.27
C PRO A 348 5.33 11.15 -11.59
N ASP A 349 5.93 10.39 -10.68
CA ASP A 349 5.27 9.30 -9.95
C ASP A 349 4.29 9.83 -8.91
N LEU A 350 3.07 9.98 -9.35
CA LEU A 350 1.90 10.43 -8.60
C LEU A 350 0.69 9.62 -9.04
N ILE A 351 -0.10 9.12 -8.11
CA ILE A 351 -1.44 8.60 -8.42
C ILE A 351 -2.31 9.79 -8.83
N LYS A 352 -2.57 9.93 -10.11
CA LYS A 352 -3.36 11.02 -10.69
C LYS A 352 -4.84 10.69 -10.60
N VAL A 353 -5.65 11.62 -10.08
CA VAL A 353 -7.11 11.45 -9.91
C VAL A 353 -7.82 12.60 -10.63
N ASP A 354 -8.68 12.27 -11.58
CA ASP A 354 -9.62 13.22 -12.18
C ASP A 354 -10.80 13.44 -11.24
N LEU A 355 -10.86 14.62 -10.64
CA LEU A 355 -11.91 15.00 -9.69
C LEU A 355 -13.23 15.40 -10.37
N THR A 356 -13.24 15.54 -11.69
CA THR A 356 -14.44 15.90 -12.46
C THR A 356 -15.35 14.71 -12.75
N THR A 357 -14.88 13.50 -12.52
CA THR A 357 -15.68 12.27 -12.64
C THR A 357 -16.70 12.17 -11.49
N PRO A 358 -17.73 11.33 -11.62
CA PRO A 358 -18.46 10.81 -10.47
C PRO A 358 -17.52 10.15 -9.44
N PRO A 359 -17.97 9.90 -8.20
CA PRO A 359 -17.26 9.02 -7.27
C PRO A 359 -16.94 7.68 -7.90
N ALA A 360 -15.75 7.15 -7.61
CA ALA A 360 -15.33 5.84 -8.08
C ALA A 360 -16.24 4.74 -7.50
N ARG A 361 -16.48 3.69 -8.27
CA ARG A 361 -17.16 2.49 -7.77
C ARG A 361 -16.22 1.73 -6.86
N LEU A 362 -16.74 1.25 -5.74
CA LEU A 362 -15.96 0.48 -4.76
C LEU A 362 -16.10 -1.03 -5.03
N SER A 363 -15.13 -1.80 -4.57
CA SER A 363 -15.21 -3.27 -4.66
C SER A 363 -16.53 -3.79 -4.08
N GLY A 364 -17.19 -4.68 -4.83
CA GLY A 364 -18.51 -5.20 -4.51
C GLY A 364 -19.69 -4.32 -4.90
N GLU A 365 -19.48 -3.13 -5.47
CA GLU A 365 -20.54 -2.30 -6.06
C GLU A 365 -20.84 -2.69 -7.51
N ALA A 366 -22.07 -2.46 -7.94
CA ALA A 366 -22.47 -2.71 -9.32
C ALA A 366 -21.65 -1.86 -10.31
N GLY A 367 -21.05 -2.51 -11.29
CA GLY A 367 -20.21 -1.88 -12.32
C GLY A 367 -18.74 -1.65 -11.89
N PHE A 368 -18.35 -2.04 -10.68
CA PHE A 368 -16.93 -2.18 -10.33
C PHE A 368 -16.31 -3.32 -11.15
N ASN A 369 -15.11 -3.08 -11.64
CA ASN A 369 -14.28 -4.13 -12.23
C ASN A 369 -12.85 -3.95 -11.71
N ARG A 370 -12.25 -5.04 -11.21
CA ARG A 370 -10.88 -5.05 -10.68
C ARG A 370 -9.84 -4.63 -11.72
N LEU A 371 -10.10 -4.91 -13.00
CA LEU A 371 -9.21 -4.54 -14.11
C LEU A 371 -9.44 -3.10 -14.61
N SER A 372 -10.27 -2.32 -13.92
CA SER A 372 -10.54 -0.93 -14.27
C SER A 372 -10.90 -0.76 -15.76
N VAL A 373 -10.16 0.06 -16.49
CA VAL A 373 -10.42 0.33 -17.91
C VAL A 373 -10.41 -0.93 -18.79
N PHE A 374 -9.56 -1.89 -18.50
CA PHE A 374 -9.51 -3.16 -19.24
C PHE A 374 -10.72 -4.05 -18.98
N GLY A 375 -11.39 -3.89 -17.85
CA GLY A 375 -12.64 -4.55 -17.52
C GLY A 375 -13.89 -3.74 -17.88
N GLY A 376 -13.73 -2.59 -18.55
CA GLY A 376 -14.85 -1.72 -18.95
C GLY A 376 -15.38 -0.83 -17.82
N ASP A 377 -14.72 -0.79 -16.65
CA ASP A 377 -15.06 0.16 -15.60
C ASP A 377 -14.51 1.54 -15.94
N VAL A 378 -15.36 2.37 -16.50
CA VAL A 378 -15.04 3.71 -16.95
C VAL A 378 -16.02 4.74 -16.38
N LEU A 379 -15.54 5.97 -16.20
CA LEU A 379 -16.29 7.09 -15.65
C LEU A 379 -16.29 8.27 -16.64
N PRO A 380 -17.41 8.96 -16.83
CA PRO A 380 -17.44 10.19 -17.63
C PRO A 380 -16.64 11.28 -16.94
N SER A 381 -15.77 11.95 -17.70
CA SER A 381 -14.93 13.06 -17.25
C SER A 381 -15.35 14.34 -17.98
N THR A 382 -15.60 15.40 -17.20
CA THR A 382 -15.85 16.72 -17.82
C THR A 382 -14.55 17.43 -18.19
N ALA A 383 -13.41 17.02 -17.64
CA ALA A 383 -12.10 17.56 -17.98
C ALA A 383 -11.61 17.09 -19.37
N THR A 384 -11.87 15.83 -19.70
CA THR A 384 -11.47 15.26 -21.00
C THR A 384 -12.58 15.29 -22.06
N GLY A 385 -13.85 15.46 -21.63
CA GLY A 385 -15.01 15.36 -22.50
C GLY A 385 -15.35 13.92 -22.93
N GLY A 386 -14.66 12.92 -22.36
CA GLY A 386 -14.83 11.50 -22.65
C GLY A 386 -14.89 10.65 -21.39
N ASN A 387 -14.68 9.36 -21.53
CA ASN A 387 -14.55 8.44 -20.42
C ASN A 387 -13.07 8.26 -20.02
N VAL A 388 -12.84 8.13 -18.72
CA VAL A 388 -11.55 7.76 -18.11
C VAL A 388 -11.70 6.48 -17.30
N ALA A 389 -10.61 5.85 -16.91
CA ALA A 389 -10.61 4.66 -16.07
C ALA A 389 -11.39 4.91 -14.77
N GLY A 390 -12.15 3.93 -14.31
CA GLY A 390 -12.89 3.98 -13.04
C GLY A 390 -12.03 3.69 -11.80
N GLY A 391 -10.81 3.17 -12.01
CA GLY A 391 -9.79 2.91 -11.03
C GLY A 391 -8.41 3.14 -11.63
N TRP A 392 -7.36 2.47 -11.14
CA TRP A 392 -6.01 2.70 -11.63
C TRP A 392 -5.91 2.54 -13.17
N PRO A 393 -5.23 3.47 -13.88
CA PRO A 393 -4.38 4.57 -13.41
C PRO A 393 -5.08 5.92 -13.13
N ASN A 394 -6.41 6.02 -13.20
CA ASN A 394 -7.16 7.20 -12.75
C ASN A 394 -7.56 7.03 -11.27
N GLY A 395 -6.67 7.36 -10.38
CA GLY A 395 -6.75 6.97 -8.98
C GLY A 395 -6.29 5.52 -8.77
N ARG A 396 -6.37 5.07 -7.53
CA ARG A 396 -6.20 3.67 -7.12
C ARG A 396 -7.18 3.39 -6.00
N ARG A 397 -8.05 2.40 -6.19
CA ARG A 397 -9.06 1.96 -5.22
C ARG A 397 -8.59 0.70 -4.50
N PHE A 398 -9.15 0.41 -3.36
CA PHE A 398 -9.10 -0.94 -2.81
C PHE A 398 -9.81 -1.90 -3.78
N GLY A 399 -9.14 -3.01 -4.12
CA GLY A 399 -9.63 -3.99 -5.07
C GLY A 399 -9.27 -3.73 -6.54
N ASP A 400 -8.54 -2.65 -6.87
CA ASP A 400 -7.89 -2.54 -8.19
C ASP A 400 -6.75 -3.57 -8.27
N ASP A 401 -6.85 -4.49 -9.19
CA ASP A 401 -5.84 -5.52 -9.47
C ASP A 401 -4.71 -4.93 -10.30
N VAL A 402 -3.81 -4.28 -9.59
CA VAL A 402 -2.74 -3.49 -10.24
C VAL A 402 -1.73 -4.36 -10.97
N ILE A 403 -1.57 -5.61 -10.55
CA ILE A 403 -0.69 -6.57 -11.23
C ILE A 403 -1.27 -6.95 -12.58
N ASP A 404 -2.49 -7.45 -12.61
CA ASP A 404 -3.13 -7.83 -13.87
C ASP A 404 -3.26 -6.63 -14.81
N ILE A 405 -3.63 -5.45 -14.30
CA ILE A 405 -3.69 -4.21 -15.09
C ILE A 405 -2.33 -3.88 -15.70
N ALA A 406 -1.25 -3.95 -14.91
CA ALA A 406 0.09 -3.61 -15.38
C ALA A 406 0.59 -4.61 -16.44
N VAL A 407 0.41 -5.91 -16.21
CA VAL A 407 0.84 -6.96 -17.14
C VAL A 407 0.04 -6.89 -18.45
N ILE A 408 -1.27 -6.64 -18.38
CA ILE A 408 -2.09 -6.41 -19.59
C ILE A 408 -1.57 -5.17 -20.36
N ALA A 409 -1.25 -4.08 -19.65
CA ALA A 409 -0.70 -2.88 -20.27
C ALA A 409 0.66 -3.10 -20.92
N LEU A 410 1.47 -4.04 -20.45
CA LEU A 410 2.73 -4.44 -21.02
C LEU A 410 2.57 -5.42 -22.20
N GLY A 411 1.57 -6.30 -22.15
CA GLY A 411 1.52 -7.50 -23.00
C GLY A 411 0.57 -7.48 -24.19
N ALA A 412 -0.35 -6.53 -24.27
CA ALA A 412 -1.45 -6.60 -25.25
C ALA A 412 -1.05 -6.25 -26.70
N ALA A 413 0.20 -5.86 -26.99
CA ALA A 413 0.58 -5.31 -28.31
C ALA A 413 1.58 -6.16 -29.13
N GLY A 414 1.93 -7.37 -28.71
CA GLY A 414 3.01 -8.11 -29.38
C GLY A 414 2.84 -9.62 -29.45
N ASN A 415 3.79 -10.28 -30.10
CA ASN A 415 3.88 -11.75 -30.22
C ASN A 415 4.36 -12.43 -28.91
N GLY A 416 4.17 -11.78 -27.76
CA GLY A 416 4.52 -12.27 -26.44
C GLY A 416 3.50 -13.30 -25.89
N PRO A 417 3.62 -13.69 -24.62
CA PRO A 417 2.64 -14.52 -23.96
C PRO A 417 1.22 -13.95 -24.17
N ASP A 418 0.26 -14.84 -24.35
CA ASP A 418 -1.14 -14.44 -24.56
C ASP A 418 -1.75 -13.94 -23.24
N PHE A 419 -1.67 -12.65 -23.00
CA PHE A 419 -2.36 -11.96 -21.90
C PHE A 419 -3.81 -11.58 -22.23
N SER A 420 -4.40 -12.16 -23.28
CA SER A 420 -5.85 -12.04 -23.53
C SER A 420 -6.68 -12.65 -22.39
N ASN A 421 -6.05 -13.49 -21.56
CA ASN A 421 -6.62 -13.95 -20.31
C ASN A 421 -6.44 -12.85 -19.25
N THR A 422 -7.55 -12.30 -18.81
CA THR A 422 -7.65 -11.21 -17.82
C THR A 422 -7.39 -11.65 -16.37
N ASN A 423 -6.71 -12.75 -16.16
CA ASN A 423 -6.36 -13.33 -14.86
C ASN A 423 -4.94 -13.87 -14.97
N VAL A 424 -3.97 -12.96 -14.92
CA VAL A 424 -2.58 -13.26 -15.27
C VAL A 424 -1.90 -14.07 -14.17
N ASP A 425 -2.04 -13.70 -12.91
CA ASP A 425 -1.46 -14.39 -11.77
C ASP A 425 -2.45 -15.33 -11.05
N LYS A 426 -3.70 -15.35 -11.53
CA LYS A 426 -4.82 -16.14 -10.99
C LYS A 426 -5.28 -15.75 -9.58
N VAL A 427 -4.77 -14.65 -9.03
CA VAL A 427 -5.28 -14.02 -7.82
C VAL A 427 -6.18 -12.86 -8.24
N THR A 428 -7.47 -12.94 -7.96
CA THR A 428 -8.46 -11.99 -8.49
C THR A 428 -9.08 -11.10 -7.43
N GLU A 429 -8.84 -11.38 -6.18
CA GLU A 429 -9.39 -10.67 -5.04
C GLU A 429 -8.52 -10.87 -3.80
N ASN A 430 -8.63 -9.95 -2.89
CA ASN A 430 -8.01 -10.02 -1.57
C ASN A 430 -8.68 -11.10 -0.70
N ASP A 431 -7.96 -11.66 0.25
CA ASP A 431 -8.46 -12.68 1.17
C ASP A 431 -9.55 -12.15 2.12
N ILE A 432 -9.59 -10.83 2.37
CA ILE A 432 -10.60 -10.17 3.19
C ILE A 432 -11.39 -9.14 2.38
N THR A 433 -12.73 -9.18 2.47
CA THR A 433 -13.61 -8.27 1.74
C THR A 433 -13.49 -6.83 2.24
N TYR A 434 -13.22 -5.88 1.34
CA TYR A 434 -13.12 -4.46 1.67
C TYR A 434 -14.44 -3.85 2.12
N ASN A 435 -14.36 -2.83 2.98
CA ASN A 435 -15.51 -2.04 3.36
C ASN A 435 -15.91 -1.05 2.23
N GLN A 436 -17.21 -0.88 2.01
CA GLN A 436 -17.77 0.11 1.08
C GLN A 436 -18.04 1.47 1.72
N VAL A 437 -17.62 1.63 2.97
CA VAL A 437 -17.71 2.87 3.73
C VAL A 437 -16.36 3.19 4.35
N PHE A 438 -16.12 4.47 4.62
CA PHE A 438 -14.88 4.90 5.27
C PHE A 438 -14.58 4.07 6.53
N PRO A 439 -13.35 3.54 6.72
CA PRO A 439 -12.10 3.86 6.02
C PRO A 439 -11.83 3.04 4.74
N TYR A 440 -12.76 2.29 4.24
CA TYR A 440 -12.75 1.44 3.04
C TYR A 440 -11.85 0.19 3.15
N ALA A 441 -10.70 0.30 3.77
CA ALA A 441 -9.79 -0.82 4.01
C ALA A 441 -10.46 -1.95 4.82
N ALA A 442 -10.10 -3.19 4.54
CA ALA A 442 -10.65 -4.35 5.21
C ALA A 442 -10.29 -4.41 6.69
N THR A 443 -11.07 -5.15 7.48
CA THR A 443 -10.85 -5.32 8.91
C THR A 443 -9.62 -6.21 9.15
N PRO A 444 -8.76 -5.94 10.15
CA PRO A 444 -7.54 -6.69 10.33
C PRO A 444 -7.80 -8.13 10.78
N LEU A 445 -6.99 -9.04 10.29
CA LEU A 445 -6.93 -10.44 10.71
C LEU A 445 -6.46 -10.58 12.16
N ASN A 446 -6.85 -11.66 12.82
CA ASN A 446 -6.35 -11.99 14.16
C ASN A 446 -5.43 -13.23 14.15
N GLY A 447 -4.55 -13.32 15.14
CA GLY A 447 -3.58 -14.39 15.25
C GLY A 447 -4.14 -15.80 15.53
N ARG A 448 -5.47 -15.94 15.60
CA ARG A 448 -6.12 -17.22 15.87
C ARG A 448 -6.65 -17.89 14.62
N VAL A 449 -7.25 -17.11 13.73
CA VAL A 449 -8.00 -17.65 12.57
C VAL A 449 -7.42 -17.19 11.22
N HIS A 450 -6.37 -16.34 11.22
CA HIS A 450 -5.70 -15.98 9.99
C HIS A 450 -5.07 -17.22 9.35
N GLN A 451 -4.97 -17.19 8.05
CA GLN A 451 -4.34 -18.25 7.27
C GLN A 451 -3.51 -17.58 6.16
N HIS A 452 -2.28 -18.03 5.99
CA HIS A 452 -1.47 -17.62 4.86
C HIS A 452 -1.71 -18.57 3.69
N HIS A 453 -1.85 -18.01 2.51
CA HIS A 453 -1.79 -18.76 1.26
C HIS A 453 -2.90 -19.80 1.06
N ASN A 454 -4.13 -19.40 1.24
CA ASN A 454 -5.28 -20.24 0.95
C ASN A 454 -5.94 -19.91 -0.38
#